data_29f3192711a9d5bfbc00f47472a7861f
#
_entry.id   29f3192711a9d5bfbc00f47472a7861f
#
_cell.length_a   1.000
_cell.length_b   1.000
_cell.length_c   1.000
_cell.angle_alpha   90.00
_cell.angle_beta   90.00
_cell.angle_gamma   90.00
#
_symmetry.space_group_name_H-M   'P 1'
#
loop_
_entity.id
_entity.type
_entity.pdbx_description
1 polymer ?
#
loop_
_entity_poly.entity_id
_entity_poly.type
_entity_poly.pdbx_seq_one_letter_code
_entity_poly.pdbx_strand_id
1 'polypeptide(L)'
;NYEVQDVDFDAVNVIAPSIMDTNMSAKILSSEAAVEMSKSMHPIPKIGDISDILPVVTWLLSSESKWITGQTIHVDGGFSTVKPR
;
A
#
# COMPACT_ATOMS: atom_id res chain seq x y z
N ASN A 1 -0.41 0.59 8.41
CA ASN A 1 0.11 -0.72 8.00
C ASN A 1 -0.93 -1.79 8.30
N TYR A 2 -0.98 -2.80 7.46
CA TYR A 2 -1.93 -3.90 7.60
C TYR A 2 -1.18 -5.22 7.68
N GLU A 3 -1.46 -6.01 8.69
CA GLU A 3 -0.92 -7.35 8.84
C GLU A 3 -1.77 -8.35 8.05
N VAL A 4 -1.11 -9.21 7.28
CA VAL A 4 -1.76 -10.28 6.54
C VAL A 4 -1.21 -11.60 7.05
N GLN A 5 -2.09 -12.41 7.63
CA GLN A 5 -1.73 -13.69 8.22
C GLN A 5 -2.38 -14.84 7.43
N ASP A 6 -1.55 -15.72 6.91
CA ASP A 6 -2.00 -16.96 6.27
C ASP A 6 -1.80 -18.11 7.24
N VAL A 7 -2.88 -18.57 7.87
CA VAL A 7 -2.83 -19.60 8.89
C VAL A 7 -2.49 -20.99 8.34
N ASP A 8 -2.78 -21.23 7.06
CA ASP A 8 -2.49 -22.52 6.43
C ASP A 8 -1.00 -22.75 6.21
N PHE A 9 -0.24 -21.66 5.99
CA PHE A 9 1.20 -21.70 5.74
C PHE A 9 2.01 -21.03 6.85
N ASP A 10 1.35 -20.64 7.93
CA ASP A 10 1.99 -20.02 9.11
C ASP A 10 2.80 -18.77 8.73
N ALA A 11 2.31 -18.02 7.77
CA ALA A 11 2.98 -16.83 7.25
C ALA A 11 2.32 -15.55 7.75
N VAL A 12 3.16 -14.58 8.14
CA VAL A 12 2.70 -13.26 8.59
C VAL A 12 3.51 -12.19 7.87
N ASN A 13 2.83 -11.35 7.11
CA ASN A 13 3.44 -10.25 6.38
C ASN A 13 2.69 -8.95 6.69
N VAL A 14 3.34 -7.83 6.40
CA VAL A 14 2.77 -6.49 6.62
C VAL A 14 2.69 -5.76 5.29
N ILE A 15 1.56 -5.12 5.02
CA ILE A 15 1.39 -4.21 3.89
C ILE A 15 1.43 -2.78 4.41
N ALA A 16 2.32 -1.98 3.84
CA ALA A 16 2.50 -0.58 4.19
C ALA A 16 2.11 0.32 3.01
N PRO A 17 0.86 0.78 2.95
CA PRO A 17 0.43 1.71 1.91
C PRO A 17 0.87 3.14 2.21
N SER A 18 0.84 3.99 1.20
CA SER A 18 0.94 5.44 1.36
C SER A 18 -0.47 6.04 1.42
N ILE A 19 -0.67 7.27 0.93
CA ILE A 19 -1.97 7.92 0.90
C ILE A 19 -2.90 7.18 -0.06
N MET A 20 -4.07 6.83 0.43
CA MET A 20 -5.10 6.14 -0.33
C MET A 20 -6.40 6.93 -0.30
N ASP A 21 -7.18 6.81 -1.37
CA ASP A 21 -8.51 7.39 -1.43
C ASP A 21 -9.48 6.57 -0.57
N THR A 22 -9.56 6.94 0.69
CA THR A 22 -10.43 6.32 1.69
C THR A 22 -11.16 7.40 2.47
N ASN A 23 -12.16 7.02 3.25
CA ASN A 23 -12.88 7.96 4.11
C ASN A 23 -11.96 8.67 5.10
N MET A 24 -10.92 8.01 5.56
CA MET A 24 -9.97 8.59 6.51
C MET A 24 -9.09 9.68 5.88
N SER A 25 -8.79 9.55 4.59
CA SER A 25 -7.96 10.51 3.87
C SER A 25 -8.77 11.59 3.14
N ALA A 26 -10.09 11.53 3.18
CA ALA A 26 -10.95 12.45 2.45
C ALA A 26 -10.68 13.92 2.76
N LYS A 27 -10.40 14.25 4.01
CA LYS A 27 -10.05 15.62 4.41
C LYS A 27 -8.72 16.08 3.81
N ILE A 28 -7.73 15.20 3.77
CA ILE A 28 -6.41 15.48 3.19
C ILE A 28 -6.55 15.72 1.69
N LEU A 29 -7.40 14.95 1.03
CA LEU A 29 -7.62 15.00 -0.41
C LEU A 29 -8.75 15.96 -0.81
N SER A 30 -9.23 16.81 0.11
CA SER A 30 -10.36 17.70 -0.14
C SER A 30 -10.05 18.87 -1.08
N SER A 31 -8.77 19.22 -1.26
CA SER A 31 -8.37 20.27 -2.17
C SER A 31 -7.59 19.70 -3.36
N GLU A 32 -7.78 20.32 -4.51
CA GLU A 32 -7.07 19.94 -5.73
C GLU A 32 -5.56 20.11 -5.58
N ALA A 33 -5.12 21.16 -4.90
CA ALA A 33 -3.71 21.40 -4.64
C ALA A 33 -3.09 20.30 -3.78
N ALA A 34 -3.80 19.83 -2.75
CA ALA A 34 -3.34 18.75 -1.89
C ALA A 34 -3.22 17.43 -2.65
N VAL A 35 -4.19 17.14 -3.53
CA VAL A 35 -4.17 15.95 -4.39
C VAL A 35 -2.95 15.98 -5.33
N GLU A 36 -2.72 17.10 -6.01
CA GLU A 36 -1.58 17.24 -6.92
C GLU A 36 -0.25 17.12 -6.18
N MET A 37 -0.14 17.70 -5.00
CA MET A 37 1.07 17.57 -4.19
C MET A 37 1.31 16.11 -3.80
N SER A 38 0.29 15.41 -3.35
CA SER A 38 0.39 14.00 -2.98
C SER A 38 0.82 13.15 -4.18
N LYS A 39 0.25 13.38 -5.35
CA LYS A 39 0.65 12.66 -6.56
C LYS A 39 2.11 12.91 -6.91
N SER A 40 2.59 14.15 -6.77
CA SER A 40 3.97 14.50 -7.10
C SER A 40 5.01 13.87 -6.19
N MET A 41 4.62 13.46 -4.98
CA MET A 41 5.49 12.81 -4.02
C MET A 41 5.73 11.32 -4.32
N HIS A 42 5.00 10.76 -5.28
CA HIS A 42 5.10 9.34 -5.63
C HIS A 42 5.68 9.18 -7.03
N PRO A 43 6.67 8.28 -7.23
CA PRO A 43 7.16 7.94 -8.58
C PRO A 43 6.05 7.49 -9.52
N ILE A 44 5.08 6.72 -9.01
CA ILE A 44 3.83 6.47 -9.73
C ILE A 44 2.86 7.58 -9.30
N PRO A 45 2.59 8.58 -10.17
CA PRO A 45 1.90 9.81 -9.75
C PRO A 45 0.40 9.64 -9.70
N LYS A 46 -0.06 8.85 -8.72
CA LYS A 46 -1.49 8.66 -8.48
C LYS A 46 -1.74 8.53 -6.98
N ILE A 47 -2.99 8.75 -6.60
CA ILE A 47 -3.47 8.40 -5.26
C ILE A 47 -3.87 6.93 -5.31
N GLY A 48 -3.38 6.15 -4.36
CA GLY A 48 -3.75 4.75 -4.25
C GLY A 48 -5.21 4.55 -3.86
N ASP A 49 -5.76 3.40 -4.21
CA ASP A 49 -7.09 2.98 -3.74
C ASP A 49 -7.05 1.50 -3.33
N ILE A 50 -8.17 1.01 -2.82
CA ILE A 50 -8.25 -0.35 -2.31
C ILE A 50 -7.93 -1.39 -3.38
N SER A 51 -8.19 -1.12 -4.66
CA SER A 51 -7.86 -2.02 -5.76
C SER A 51 -6.36 -2.19 -5.96
N ASP A 52 -5.54 -1.29 -5.44
CA ASP A 52 -4.09 -1.42 -5.46
C ASP A 52 -3.58 -2.36 -4.38
N ILE A 53 -4.35 -2.54 -3.30
CA ILE A 53 -3.99 -3.36 -2.15
C ILE A 53 -4.52 -4.79 -2.27
N LEU A 54 -5.76 -4.96 -2.74
CA LEU A 54 -6.43 -6.26 -2.77
C LEU A 54 -5.66 -7.35 -3.51
N PRO A 55 -5.04 -7.11 -4.68
CA PRO A 55 -4.25 -8.15 -5.34
C PRO A 55 -3.07 -8.63 -4.49
N VAL A 56 -2.44 -7.74 -3.73
CA VAL A 56 -1.32 -8.12 -2.85
C VAL A 56 -1.83 -8.97 -1.69
N VAL A 57 -2.95 -8.60 -1.06
CA VAL A 57 -3.57 -9.38 0.00
C VAL A 57 -3.95 -10.77 -0.50
N THR A 58 -4.60 -10.85 -1.64
CA THR A 58 -5.01 -12.11 -2.25
C THR A 58 -3.81 -13.02 -2.51
N TRP A 59 -2.74 -12.46 -3.06
CA TRP A 59 -1.52 -13.20 -3.32
C TRP A 59 -0.87 -13.72 -2.04
N LEU A 60 -0.78 -12.87 -1.00
CA LEU A 60 -0.19 -13.27 0.29
C LEU A 60 -1.01 -14.36 1.00
N LEU A 61 -2.30 -14.45 0.70
CA LEU A 61 -3.17 -15.50 1.23
C LEU A 61 -3.19 -16.75 0.35
N SER A 62 -2.51 -16.75 -0.79
CA SER A 62 -2.50 -17.86 -1.72
C SER A 62 -1.31 -18.78 -1.48
N SER A 63 -1.39 -20.00 -2.02
CA SER A 63 -0.29 -20.95 -1.96
C SER A 63 0.94 -20.51 -2.80
N GLU A 64 0.75 -19.56 -3.70
CA GLU A 64 1.84 -19.04 -4.54
C GLU A 64 2.88 -18.25 -3.73
N SER A 65 2.48 -17.71 -2.57
CA SER A 65 3.39 -16.97 -1.69
C SER A 65 3.80 -17.74 -0.44
N LYS A 66 3.64 -19.06 -0.42
CA LYS A 66 3.84 -19.89 0.78
C LYS A 66 5.26 -19.88 1.35
N TRP A 67 6.24 -19.41 0.58
CA TRP A 67 7.64 -19.29 1.04
C TRP A 67 8.00 -17.88 1.52
N ILE A 68 7.00 -16.98 1.65
CA ILE A 68 7.17 -15.59 2.02
C ILE A 68 6.56 -15.35 3.40
N THR A 69 7.38 -14.89 4.32
CA THR A 69 6.93 -14.48 5.67
C THR A 69 7.88 -13.43 6.24
N GLY A 70 7.40 -12.67 7.20
CA GLY A 70 8.19 -11.66 7.90
C GLY A 70 8.52 -10.44 7.06
N GLN A 71 7.83 -10.23 5.93
CA GLN A 71 8.12 -9.12 5.02
C GLN A 71 7.18 -7.96 5.23
N THR A 72 7.70 -6.75 5.03
CA THR A 72 6.90 -5.55 4.88
C THR A 72 6.89 -5.18 3.40
N ILE A 73 5.70 -5.20 2.80
CA ILE A 73 5.53 -4.92 1.37
C ILE A 73 4.94 -3.52 1.23
N HIS A 74 5.70 -2.62 0.63
CA HIS A 74 5.28 -1.24 0.41
C HIS A 74 4.45 -1.16 -0.87
N VAL A 75 3.18 -0.76 -0.73
CA VAL A 75 2.26 -0.53 -1.85
C VAL A 75 1.94 0.97 -1.83
N ASP A 76 2.88 1.75 -2.30
CA ASP A 76 2.92 3.20 -2.07
C ASP A 76 3.34 4.01 -3.31
N GLY A 77 3.28 3.40 -4.49
CA GLY A 77 3.71 4.07 -5.71
C GLY A 77 5.18 4.46 -5.71
N GLY A 78 5.99 3.83 -4.87
CA GLY A 78 7.42 4.09 -4.76
C GLY A 78 7.81 5.17 -3.74
N PHE A 79 6.84 5.71 -2.99
CA PHE A 79 7.10 6.80 -2.04
C PHE A 79 8.21 6.47 -1.05
N SER A 80 8.24 5.24 -0.51
CA SER A 80 9.22 4.83 0.50
C SER A 80 10.65 4.71 -0.06
N THR A 81 10.81 4.62 -1.37
CA THR A 81 12.12 4.48 -2.02
C THR A 81 12.69 5.81 -2.49
N VAL A 82 11.91 6.89 -2.44
CA VAL A 82 12.32 8.22 -2.88
C VAL A 82 12.46 9.10 -1.64
N LYS A 83 13.66 9.63 -1.44
CA LYS A 83 13.88 10.58 -0.35
C LYS A 83 13.34 11.95 -0.76
N PRO A 84 12.64 12.65 0.14
CA PRO A 84 12.22 14.03 -0.12
C PRO A 84 13.44 14.90 -0.44
N ARG A 85 13.29 15.69 -1.47
CA ARG A 85 14.32 16.64 -1.86
C ARG A 85 13.98 18.02 -1.35
#